data_04e7231cef6c31d613d9ee4f19c483fc
#
_entry.id   04e7231cef6c31d613d9ee4f19c483fc
#
_cell.length_a   1.000
_cell.length_b   1.000
_cell.length_c   1.000
_cell.angle_alpha   90.00
_cell.angle_beta   90.00
_cell.angle_gamma   90.00
#
_symmetry.space_group_name_H-M   'P 1'
#
loop_
_entity.id
_entity.type
_entity.pdbx_description
1 polymer ?
#
loop_
_entity_poly.entity_id
_entity_poly.type
_entity_poly.pdbx_seq_one_letter_code
_entity_poly.pdbx_strand_id
1 'polypeptide(L)'
;MGPAPAAPGGWRGVEFRPGIVPLRPLTLGDLYGAVVKAVRGNPGATIGLAALTTFAFLLPTTALGTWLAAQSSSVPLDPGSSSTASDTFGADLGIGLIGLYLPSIGQLLSGILLAGFLAQVVGQAVLGRKVGLGETWTATKGRLLPMLGAVLVTVVVTLLATTVLVGGPVALLAYGGSTGDSAVVATGVALLLLGLLALVLLLVYVSTKWALATPAIVLERLGVVGGLRRSWRLVAEPIRSAFWRLFGIRLLTSIIVGVAASVIAFPISFVVGFVLAAIAGDGGTAGDLFATQALASGIAGLVTGALTTPFTAGVDALLYVDTRIRREGLDVQLVQTAQGAAPPPWPLTRP
;
A
#
# COMPACT_ATOMS: atom_id res chain seq x y z
N MET A 1 49.94 -46.52 -14.83
CA MET A 1 48.81 -45.63 -14.96
C MET A 1 48.50 -45.10 -13.60
N GLY A 2 48.92 -43.84 -13.32
CA GLY A 2 48.64 -43.19 -12.04
C GLY A 2 47.23 -42.56 -12.07
N PRO A 3 46.56 -42.42 -10.91
CA PRO A 3 45.24 -41.82 -10.88
C PRO A 3 45.28 -40.33 -11.30
N ALA A 4 44.33 -39.93 -12.15
CA ALA A 4 44.19 -38.56 -12.61
C ALA A 4 43.97 -37.59 -11.43
N PRO A 5 44.58 -36.40 -11.44
CA PRO A 5 44.37 -35.40 -10.36
C PRO A 5 42.90 -35.00 -10.29
N ALA A 6 42.34 -35.05 -9.08
CA ALA A 6 40.98 -34.61 -8.83
C ALA A 6 40.83 -33.14 -9.27
N ALA A 7 39.80 -32.85 -10.04
CA ALA A 7 39.46 -31.48 -10.45
C ALA A 7 39.33 -30.60 -9.20
N PRO A 8 39.89 -29.37 -9.21
CA PRO A 8 39.76 -28.46 -8.08
C PRO A 8 38.30 -28.19 -7.83
N GLY A 9 37.84 -28.43 -6.59
CA GLY A 9 36.47 -28.23 -6.15
C GLY A 9 36.00 -26.85 -6.55
N GLY A 10 34.84 -26.83 -7.24
CA GLY A 10 34.29 -25.61 -7.82
C GLY A 10 34.31 -24.46 -6.84
N TRP A 11 34.84 -23.35 -7.29
CA TRP A 11 34.82 -22.08 -6.61
C TRP A 11 33.34 -21.75 -6.33
N ARG A 12 32.85 -22.12 -5.14
CA ARG A 12 31.65 -21.50 -4.58
C ARG A 12 32.09 -20.07 -4.32
N GLY A 13 31.80 -19.19 -5.27
CA GLY A 13 32.13 -17.78 -5.16
C GLY A 13 31.69 -17.31 -3.77
N VAL A 14 32.61 -16.74 -2.99
CA VAL A 14 32.30 -16.15 -1.70
C VAL A 14 31.25 -15.08 -1.97
N GLU A 15 29.99 -15.39 -1.65
CA GLU A 15 28.86 -14.49 -1.88
C GLU A 15 29.04 -13.30 -0.93
N PHE A 16 29.51 -12.17 -1.47
CA PHE A 16 29.77 -10.98 -0.69
C PHE A 16 28.43 -10.39 -0.22
N ARG A 17 28.17 -10.45 1.08
CA ARG A 17 26.95 -9.97 1.73
C ARG A 17 27.29 -8.95 2.81
N PRO A 18 27.48 -7.68 2.47
CA PRO A 18 27.76 -6.65 3.47
C PRO A 18 26.57 -6.39 4.40
N GLY A 19 25.34 -6.69 3.94
CA GLY A 19 24.08 -6.49 4.66
C GLY A 19 23.10 -7.66 4.53
N ILE A 20 21.82 -7.34 4.48
CA ILE A 20 20.71 -8.33 4.45
C ILE A 20 20.52 -9.00 3.08
N VAL A 21 21.06 -8.45 2.01
CA VAL A 21 20.90 -8.93 0.63
C VAL A 21 22.24 -9.34 0.01
N PRO A 22 22.25 -10.37 -0.88
CA PRO A 22 23.39 -10.64 -1.72
C PRO A 22 23.57 -9.55 -2.79
N LEU A 23 24.81 -9.21 -3.14
CA LEU A 23 25.11 -8.20 -4.17
C LEU A 23 25.03 -8.83 -5.57
N ARG A 24 23.85 -9.22 -5.96
CA ARG A 24 23.46 -9.76 -7.27
C ARG A 24 21.98 -9.47 -7.51
N PRO A 25 21.48 -9.61 -8.74
CA PRO A 25 20.04 -9.57 -9.01
C PRO A 25 19.27 -10.50 -8.10
N LEU A 26 18.31 -9.95 -7.33
CA LEU A 26 17.62 -10.71 -6.28
C LEU A 26 16.62 -11.71 -6.87
N THR A 27 16.59 -12.92 -6.30
CA THR A 27 15.49 -13.87 -6.53
C THR A 27 14.30 -13.55 -5.60
N LEU A 28 13.14 -14.19 -5.83
CA LEU A 28 11.99 -14.07 -4.94
C LEU A 28 12.33 -14.50 -3.50
N GLY A 29 13.07 -15.59 -3.35
CA GLY A 29 13.52 -16.08 -2.06
C GLY A 29 14.47 -15.10 -1.34
N ASP A 30 15.36 -14.46 -2.09
CA ASP A 30 16.24 -13.42 -1.55
C ASP A 30 15.44 -12.21 -1.07
N LEU A 31 14.44 -11.75 -1.85
CA LEU A 31 13.57 -10.63 -1.50
C LEU A 31 12.80 -10.90 -0.20
N TYR A 32 12.01 -11.97 -0.15
CA TYR A 32 11.21 -12.28 1.03
C TYR A 32 12.08 -12.64 2.24
N GLY A 33 13.16 -13.38 2.03
CA GLY A 33 14.13 -13.71 3.08
C GLY A 33 14.80 -12.46 3.66
N ALA A 34 15.14 -11.48 2.83
CA ALA A 34 15.73 -10.22 3.28
C ALA A 34 14.72 -9.35 4.06
N VAL A 35 13.44 -9.28 3.63
CA VAL A 35 12.39 -8.58 4.39
C VAL A 35 12.22 -9.21 5.77
N VAL A 36 12.11 -10.54 5.85
CA VAL A 36 11.98 -11.24 7.13
C VAL A 36 13.21 -10.99 8.02
N LYS A 37 14.43 -10.99 7.44
CA LYS A 37 15.65 -10.66 8.18
C LYS A 37 15.66 -9.20 8.65
N ALA A 38 15.21 -8.26 7.84
CA ALA A 38 15.12 -6.85 8.22
C ALA A 38 14.14 -6.65 9.38
N VAL A 39 12.96 -7.27 9.31
CA VAL A 39 11.93 -7.19 10.35
C VAL A 39 12.42 -7.85 11.65
N ARG A 40 12.93 -9.09 11.58
CA ARG A 40 13.44 -9.80 12.76
C ARG A 40 14.72 -9.18 13.33
N GLY A 41 15.56 -8.60 12.49
CA GLY A 41 16.81 -7.97 12.91
C GLY A 41 16.64 -6.63 13.64
N ASN A 42 15.49 -5.96 13.42
CA ASN A 42 15.17 -4.67 14.04
C ASN A 42 13.65 -4.51 14.25
N PRO A 43 13.02 -5.33 15.12
CA PRO A 43 11.57 -5.32 15.31
C PRO A 43 11.06 -3.99 15.86
N GLY A 44 11.83 -3.29 16.68
CA GLY A 44 11.45 -1.97 17.17
C GLY A 44 11.29 -0.93 16.06
N ALA A 45 12.27 -0.85 15.14
CA ALA A 45 12.22 0.11 14.03
C ALA A 45 11.31 -0.34 12.87
N THR A 46 10.80 -1.56 12.86
CA THR A 46 9.88 -2.07 11.83
C THR A 46 8.47 -2.22 12.37
N ILE A 47 8.21 -3.21 13.23
CA ILE A 47 6.89 -3.49 13.81
C ILE A 47 6.49 -2.39 14.79
N GLY A 48 7.42 -1.91 15.64
CA GLY A 48 7.13 -0.85 16.61
C GLY A 48 6.72 0.46 15.93
N LEU A 49 7.44 0.83 14.84
CA LEU A 49 7.08 2.01 14.05
C LEU A 49 5.77 1.81 13.31
N ALA A 50 5.52 0.60 12.79
CA ALA A 50 4.24 0.25 12.15
C ALA A 50 3.08 0.37 13.13
N ALA A 51 3.20 -0.21 14.32
CA ALA A 51 2.19 -0.09 15.35
C ALA A 51 1.94 1.39 15.72
N LEU A 52 3.00 2.16 15.98
CA LEU A 52 2.90 3.56 16.33
C LEU A 52 2.18 4.39 15.26
N THR A 53 2.59 4.26 13.99
CA THR A 53 1.96 5.01 12.88
C THR A 53 0.53 4.56 12.64
N THR A 54 0.26 3.25 12.72
CA THR A 54 -1.10 2.72 12.55
C THR A 54 -2.01 3.22 13.67
N PHE A 55 -1.60 3.15 14.93
CA PHE A 55 -2.37 3.71 16.04
C PHE A 55 -2.58 5.21 15.90
N ALA A 56 -1.54 5.97 15.58
CA ALA A 56 -1.62 7.43 15.49
C ALA A 56 -2.61 7.93 14.42
N PHE A 57 -2.75 7.22 13.31
CA PHE A 57 -3.64 7.63 12.22
C PHE A 57 -4.96 6.88 12.21
N LEU A 58 -4.94 5.58 12.45
CA LEU A 58 -6.14 4.76 12.32
C LEU A 58 -7.08 4.90 13.51
N LEU A 59 -6.56 5.07 14.73
CA LEU A 59 -7.41 5.21 15.91
C LEU A 59 -8.29 6.47 15.84
N PRO A 60 -7.76 7.70 15.61
CA PRO A 60 -8.62 8.88 15.53
C PRO A 60 -9.54 8.86 14.30
N THR A 61 -9.10 8.34 13.17
CA THR A 61 -9.98 8.23 11.97
C THR A 61 -11.06 7.17 12.16
N THR A 62 -10.80 6.08 12.89
CA THR A 62 -11.83 5.10 13.26
C THR A 62 -12.83 5.71 14.23
N ALA A 63 -12.39 6.38 15.28
CA ALA A 63 -13.28 7.01 16.25
C ALA A 63 -14.19 8.06 15.58
N LEU A 64 -13.59 8.95 14.76
CA LEU A 64 -14.35 9.94 14.01
C LEU A 64 -15.26 9.32 12.97
N GLY A 65 -14.79 8.29 12.26
CA GLY A 65 -15.57 7.56 11.25
C GLY A 65 -16.78 6.87 11.85
N THR A 66 -16.61 6.19 12.98
CA THR A 66 -17.70 5.54 13.72
C THR A 66 -18.73 6.58 14.24
N TRP A 67 -18.24 7.67 14.80
CA TRP A 67 -19.10 8.75 15.26
C TRP A 67 -19.90 9.38 14.11
N LEU A 68 -19.24 9.67 12.98
CA LEU A 68 -19.89 10.26 11.82
C LEU A 68 -20.90 9.30 11.17
N ALA A 69 -20.56 8.01 11.06
CA ALA A 69 -21.44 6.98 10.54
C ALA A 69 -22.72 6.84 11.39
N ALA A 70 -22.61 6.94 12.72
CA ALA A 70 -23.76 6.89 13.62
C ALA A 70 -24.72 8.09 13.45
N GLN A 71 -24.26 9.22 12.86
CA GLN A 71 -25.14 10.36 12.58
C GLN A 71 -26.12 10.08 11.40
N SER A 72 -25.89 9.04 10.60
CA SER A 72 -26.78 8.67 9.49
C SER A 72 -27.98 7.79 9.93
N SER A 73 -28.48 8.00 11.15
CA SER A 73 -29.55 7.22 11.78
C SER A 73 -30.95 7.35 11.14
N SER A 74 -31.14 8.38 10.30
CA SER A 74 -32.45 8.65 9.68
C SER A 74 -32.73 7.78 8.44
N VAL A 75 -31.78 6.96 7.99
CA VAL A 75 -32.00 6.04 6.86
C VAL A 75 -32.60 4.73 7.34
N PRO A 76 -33.94 4.49 7.11
CA PRO A 76 -34.57 3.23 7.52
C PRO A 76 -34.05 2.07 6.69
N LEU A 77 -33.83 0.92 7.32
CA LEU A 77 -33.45 -0.33 6.62
C LEU A 77 -34.65 -1.08 6.05
N ASP A 78 -35.88 -0.68 6.42
CA ASP A 78 -37.10 -1.33 5.94
C ASP A 78 -37.54 -0.73 4.58
N PRO A 79 -37.53 -1.55 3.49
CA PRO A 79 -37.96 -1.09 2.16
C PRO A 79 -39.45 -0.65 2.10
N GLY A 80 -40.25 -1.02 3.12
CA GLY A 80 -41.68 -0.68 3.20
C GLY A 80 -41.97 0.65 3.91
N SER A 81 -41.00 1.27 4.55
CA SER A 81 -41.21 2.56 5.22
C SER A 81 -41.27 3.68 4.17
N SER A 82 -42.50 4.13 3.83
CA SER A 82 -42.80 5.29 3.00
C SER A 82 -42.47 6.60 3.76
N SER A 83 -41.21 6.77 4.20
CA SER A 83 -40.79 8.04 4.75
C SER A 83 -40.61 9.02 3.59
N THR A 84 -41.29 10.16 3.66
CA THR A 84 -41.16 11.37 2.81
C THR A 84 -39.73 12.00 2.89
N ALA A 85 -38.71 11.19 2.89
CA ALA A 85 -37.35 11.50 3.25
C ALA A 85 -36.45 11.75 2.01
N SER A 86 -36.99 12.34 0.93
CA SER A 86 -36.21 12.55 -0.28
C SER A 86 -35.07 13.55 -0.12
N ASP A 87 -35.20 14.56 0.75
CA ASP A 87 -34.22 15.65 0.83
C ASP A 87 -33.08 15.36 1.83
N THR A 88 -33.31 14.58 2.88
CA THR A 88 -32.30 14.20 3.87
C THR A 88 -31.62 12.88 3.55
N PHE A 89 -32.29 11.96 2.84
CA PHE A 89 -31.79 10.63 2.53
C PHE A 89 -30.40 10.66 1.86
N GLY A 90 -30.23 11.51 0.86
CA GLY A 90 -28.94 11.63 0.14
C GLY A 90 -27.83 12.17 1.01
N ALA A 91 -28.13 13.14 1.90
CA ALA A 91 -27.17 13.72 2.82
C ALA A 91 -26.76 12.72 3.92
N ASP A 92 -27.71 12.01 4.51
CA ASP A 92 -27.49 11.03 5.56
C ASP A 92 -26.72 9.83 5.06
N LEU A 93 -27.06 9.32 3.86
CA LEU A 93 -26.31 8.26 3.20
C LEU A 93 -24.88 8.71 2.88
N GLY A 94 -24.70 9.95 2.44
CA GLY A 94 -23.38 10.54 2.19
C GLY A 94 -22.53 10.61 3.47
N ILE A 95 -23.11 11.07 4.58
CA ILE A 95 -22.45 11.13 5.90
C ILE A 95 -22.05 9.72 6.36
N GLY A 96 -22.98 8.76 6.26
CA GLY A 96 -22.72 7.36 6.61
C GLY A 96 -21.57 6.75 5.83
N LEU A 97 -21.54 6.96 4.51
CA LEU A 97 -20.46 6.48 3.65
C LEU A 97 -19.12 7.17 3.97
N ILE A 98 -19.10 8.47 4.21
CA ILE A 98 -17.88 9.17 4.64
C ILE A 98 -17.37 8.54 5.94
N GLY A 99 -18.25 8.33 6.93
CA GLY A 99 -17.90 7.69 8.19
C GLY A 99 -17.33 6.28 8.00
N LEU A 100 -17.98 5.47 7.14
CA LEU A 100 -17.57 4.10 6.83
C LEU A 100 -16.16 4.04 6.21
N TYR A 101 -15.81 4.97 5.32
CA TYR A 101 -14.50 4.96 4.63
C TYR A 101 -13.42 5.76 5.35
N LEU A 102 -13.72 6.52 6.39
CA LEU A 102 -12.72 7.34 7.10
C LEU A 102 -11.58 6.53 7.72
N PRO A 103 -11.79 5.32 8.31
CA PRO A 103 -10.69 4.46 8.76
C PRO A 103 -9.72 4.09 7.64
N SER A 104 -10.20 3.93 6.40
CA SER A 104 -9.35 3.62 5.24
C SER A 104 -8.38 4.76 4.89
N ILE A 105 -8.78 6.02 5.15
CA ILE A 105 -7.90 7.18 5.00
C ILE A 105 -6.78 7.12 6.06
N GLY A 106 -7.11 6.79 7.30
CA GLY A 106 -6.11 6.58 8.37
C GLY A 106 -5.11 5.48 8.01
N GLN A 107 -5.60 4.37 7.48
CA GLN A 107 -4.79 3.25 7.01
C GLN A 107 -3.84 3.67 5.86
N LEU A 108 -4.34 4.45 4.92
CA LEU A 108 -3.56 4.99 3.80
C LEU A 108 -2.44 5.91 4.29
N LEU A 109 -2.75 6.85 5.19
CA LEU A 109 -1.76 7.78 5.76
C LEU A 109 -0.68 7.03 6.56
N SER A 110 -1.08 6.08 7.39
CA SER A 110 -0.16 5.20 8.12
C SER A 110 0.76 4.42 7.16
N GLY A 111 0.20 3.82 6.11
CA GLY A 111 0.94 3.07 5.11
C GLY A 111 1.98 3.91 4.37
N ILE A 112 1.65 5.17 4.01
CA ILE A 112 2.59 6.09 3.35
C ILE A 112 3.79 6.37 4.25
N LEU A 113 3.53 6.74 5.51
CA LEU A 113 4.57 7.04 6.47
C LEU A 113 5.47 5.83 6.69
N LEU A 114 4.86 4.68 6.91
CA LEU A 114 5.58 3.45 7.15
C LEU A 114 6.41 3.01 5.95
N ALA A 115 5.90 3.16 4.72
CA ALA A 115 6.66 2.88 3.51
C ALA A 115 7.94 3.73 3.43
N GLY A 116 7.89 5.00 3.83
CA GLY A 116 9.06 5.88 3.91
C GLY A 116 10.05 5.44 4.97
N PHE A 117 9.57 5.15 6.17
CA PHE A 117 10.43 4.68 7.26
C PHE A 117 11.12 3.37 6.91
N LEU A 118 10.37 2.42 6.34
CA LEU A 118 10.94 1.13 5.96
C LEU A 118 11.88 1.22 4.76
N ALA A 119 11.64 2.11 3.81
CA ALA A 119 12.62 2.39 2.77
C ALA A 119 13.97 2.82 3.36
N GLN A 120 13.96 3.67 4.40
CA GLN A 120 15.17 4.09 5.11
C GLN A 120 15.80 2.92 5.90
N VAL A 121 15.01 2.18 6.68
CA VAL A 121 15.50 1.02 7.46
C VAL A 121 16.12 -0.02 6.55
N VAL A 122 15.43 -0.41 5.49
CA VAL A 122 15.90 -1.41 4.51
C VAL A 122 17.12 -0.89 3.76
N GLY A 123 17.11 0.38 3.34
CA GLY A 123 18.25 1.00 2.67
C GLY A 123 19.52 0.96 3.53
N GLN A 124 19.43 1.24 4.82
CA GLN A 124 20.59 1.12 5.74
C GLN A 124 20.95 -0.34 6.02
N ALA A 125 19.98 -1.23 6.13
CA ALA A 125 20.21 -2.66 6.33
C ALA A 125 20.93 -3.32 5.13
N VAL A 126 20.70 -2.84 3.91
CA VAL A 126 21.46 -3.26 2.71
C VAL A 126 22.95 -2.87 2.83
N LEU A 127 23.25 -1.75 3.48
CA LEU A 127 24.62 -1.32 3.80
C LEU A 127 25.19 -2.00 5.06
N GLY A 128 24.46 -2.96 5.65
CA GLY A 128 24.89 -3.64 6.88
C GLY A 128 24.72 -2.84 8.18
N ARG A 129 24.00 -1.71 8.13
CA ARG A 129 23.78 -0.83 9.29
C ARG A 129 22.40 -1.04 9.91
N LYS A 130 22.35 -1.03 11.24
CA LYS A 130 21.09 -0.97 11.99
C LYS A 130 20.80 0.48 12.36
N VAL A 131 19.58 0.94 12.13
CA VAL A 131 19.12 2.28 12.48
C VAL A 131 18.06 2.21 13.56
N GLY A 132 18.13 3.14 14.51
CA GLY A 132 17.13 3.29 15.56
C GLY A 132 15.88 4.05 15.08
N LEU A 133 14.83 4.03 15.93
CA LEU A 133 13.58 4.76 15.66
C LEU A 133 13.81 6.25 15.43
N GLY A 134 14.59 6.90 16.32
CA GLY A 134 14.87 8.33 16.26
C GLY A 134 15.65 8.74 15.01
N GLU A 135 16.64 7.93 14.61
CA GLU A 135 17.42 8.15 13.38
C GLU A 135 16.52 8.03 12.13
N THR A 136 15.68 6.99 12.10
CA THR A 136 14.72 6.78 11.00
C THR A 136 13.76 7.95 10.89
N TRP A 137 13.21 8.42 12.01
CA TRP A 137 12.35 9.59 12.05
C TRP A 137 13.07 10.85 11.52
N THR A 138 14.27 11.13 12.03
CA THR A 138 15.03 12.32 11.64
C THR A 138 15.40 12.30 10.16
N ALA A 139 15.72 11.12 9.60
CA ALA A 139 16.02 10.95 8.19
C ALA A 139 14.82 11.11 7.27
N THR A 140 13.61 10.77 7.77
CA THR A 140 12.40 10.69 6.93
C THR A 140 11.46 11.89 7.11
N LYS A 141 11.45 12.56 8.29
CA LYS A 141 10.52 13.67 8.58
C LYS A 141 10.50 14.77 7.51
N GLY A 142 11.66 15.12 6.95
CA GLY A 142 11.76 16.12 5.89
C GLY A 142 11.26 15.64 4.51
N ARG A 143 10.84 14.38 4.37
CA ARG A 143 10.33 13.77 3.15
C ARG A 143 8.85 13.41 3.20
N LEU A 144 8.21 13.65 4.35
CA LEU A 144 6.79 13.35 4.54
C LEU A 144 5.90 14.12 3.54
N LEU A 145 6.15 15.42 3.35
CA LEU A 145 5.39 16.23 2.39
C LEU A 145 5.58 15.74 0.93
N PRO A 146 6.79 15.47 0.42
CA PRO A 146 6.96 14.87 -0.89
C PRO A 146 6.28 13.50 -1.02
N MET A 147 6.30 12.65 0.00
CA MET A 147 5.63 11.36 -0.02
C MET A 147 4.11 11.51 -0.07
N LEU A 148 3.53 12.36 0.80
CA LEU A 148 2.11 12.70 0.78
C LEU A 148 1.71 13.30 -0.58
N GLY A 149 2.54 14.20 -1.13
CA GLY A 149 2.32 14.78 -2.45
C GLY A 149 2.30 13.74 -3.57
N ALA A 150 3.20 12.76 -3.56
CA ALA A 150 3.20 11.68 -4.56
C ALA A 150 1.95 10.81 -4.48
N VAL A 151 1.49 10.50 -3.26
CA VAL A 151 0.23 9.77 -3.06
C VAL A 151 -0.97 10.63 -3.46
N LEU A 152 -0.98 11.92 -3.10
CA LEU A 152 -2.05 12.83 -3.52
C LEU A 152 -2.18 12.88 -5.04
N VAL A 153 -1.07 12.99 -5.78
CA VAL A 153 -1.08 12.92 -7.25
C VAL A 153 -1.68 11.59 -7.72
N THR A 154 -1.29 10.47 -7.11
CA THR A 154 -1.86 9.15 -7.45
C THR A 154 -3.36 9.10 -7.19
N VAL A 155 -3.81 9.60 -6.03
CA VAL A 155 -5.23 9.65 -5.65
C VAL A 155 -6.01 10.54 -6.64
N VAL A 156 -5.51 11.71 -6.97
CA VAL A 156 -6.16 12.63 -7.92
C VAL A 156 -6.29 11.98 -9.31
N VAL A 157 -5.23 11.37 -9.81
CA VAL A 157 -5.26 10.65 -11.11
C VAL A 157 -6.27 9.51 -11.09
N THR A 158 -6.29 8.73 -10.00
CA THR A 158 -7.25 7.63 -9.82
C THR A 158 -8.69 8.15 -9.76
N LEU A 159 -8.92 9.21 -8.98
CA LEU A 159 -10.24 9.80 -8.83
C LEU A 159 -10.78 10.36 -10.16
N LEU A 160 -9.96 11.10 -10.89
CA LEU A 160 -10.33 11.61 -12.20
C LEU A 160 -10.65 10.47 -13.19
N ALA A 161 -9.81 9.44 -13.21
CA ALA A 161 -10.07 8.27 -14.05
C ALA A 161 -11.37 7.56 -13.68
N THR A 162 -11.64 7.36 -12.37
CA THR A 162 -12.88 6.76 -11.88
C THR A 162 -14.10 7.60 -12.24
N THR A 163 -14.02 8.92 -12.06
CA THR A 163 -15.11 9.84 -12.40
C THR A 163 -15.45 9.76 -13.90
N VAL A 164 -14.45 9.72 -14.77
CA VAL A 164 -14.68 9.65 -16.22
C VAL A 164 -15.15 8.26 -16.65
N LEU A 165 -14.44 7.22 -16.24
CA LEU A 165 -14.66 5.85 -16.73
C LEU A 165 -15.86 5.14 -16.10
N VAL A 166 -16.25 5.54 -14.89
CA VAL A 166 -17.38 4.94 -14.16
C VAL A 166 -18.50 5.96 -13.98
N GLY A 167 -18.19 7.17 -13.49
CA GLY A 167 -19.18 8.19 -13.20
C GLY A 167 -19.95 8.66 -14.45
N GLY A 168 -19.28 8.81 -15.60
CA GLY A 168 -19.94 9.13 -16.87
C GLY A 168 -20.98 8.09 -17.30
N PRO A 169 -20.60 6.80 -17.42
CA PRO A 169 -21.55 5.72 -17.71
C PRO A 169 -22.70 5.61 -16.69
N VAL A 170 -22.42 5.79 -15.40
CA VAL A 170 -23.47 5.76 -14.34
C VAL A 170 -24.44 6.91 -14.53
N ALA A 171 -23.98 8.12 -14.85
CA ALA A 171 -24.84 9.25 -15.16
C ALA A 171 -25.73 8.99 -16.39
N LEU A 172 -25.15 8.34 -17.42
CA LEU A 172 -25.90 7.92 -18.61
C LEU A 172 -26.98 6.88 -18.29
N LEU A 173 -26.67 5.91 -17.40
CA LEU A 173 -27.66 4.94 -16.91
C LEU A 173 -28.81 5.61 -16.14
N ALA A 174 -28.48 6.57 -15.27
CA ALA A 174 -29.51 7.33 -14.55
C ALA A 174 -30.41 8.13 -15.49
N TYR A 175 -29.82 8.76 -16.49
CA TYR A 175 -30.59 9.48 -17.53
C TYR A 175 -31.49 8.55 -18.35
N GLY A 176 -30.95 7.43 -18.87
CA GLY A 176 -31.74 6.44 -19.62
C GLY A 176 -32.87 5.82 -18.81
N GLY A 177 -32.61 5.55 -17.50
CA GLY A 177 -33.63 5.07 -16.57
C GLY A 177 -34.74 6.08 -16.32
N SER A 178 -34.42 7.36 -16.22
CA SER A 178 -35.41 8.44 -16.01
C SER A 178 -36.25 8.73 -17.25
N THR A 179 -35.71 8.54 -18.46
CA THR A 179 -36.41 8.75 -19.72
C THR A 179 -37.11 7.50 -20.24
N GLY A 180 -36.84 6.34 -19.68
CA GLY A 180 -37.34 5.03 -20.14
C GLY A 180 -36.72 4.56 -21.45
N ASP A 181 -35.61 5.21 -21.93
CA ASP A 181 -34.93 4.86 -23.17
C ASP A 181 -34.02 3.66 -22.98
N SER A 182 -34.48 2.50 -23.45
CA SER A 182 -33.73 1.24 -23.35
C SER A 182 -32.39 1.25 -24.14
N ALA A 183 -32.30 2.02 -25.22
CA ALA A 183 -31.06 2.11 -26.00
C ALA A 183 -29.98 2.90 -25.23
N VAL A 184 -30.40 3.97 -24.54
CA VAL A 184 -29.49 4.74 -23.66
C VAL A 184 -29.03 3.88 -22.48
N VAL A 185 -29.96 3.11 -21.85
CA VAL A 185 -29.60 2.18 -20.76
C VAL A 185 -28.61 1.11 -21.25
N ALA A 186 -28.88 0.48 -22.40
CA ALA A 186 -27.97 -0.54 -22.96
C ALA A 186 -26.60 0.05 -23.26
N THR A 187 -26.53 1.25 -23.80
CA THR A 187 -25.27 1.97 -24.05
C THR A 187 -24.52 2.27 -22.74
N GLY A 188 -25.24 2.74 -21.71
CA GLY A 188 -24.70 3.00 -20.38
C GLY A 188 -24.09 1.75 -19.74
N VAL A 189 -24.78 0.60 -19.84
CA VAL A 189 -24.25 -0.69 -19.35
C VAL A 189 -22.98 -1.10 -20.09
N ALA A 190 -22.99 -1.02 -21.42
CA ALA A 190 -21.82 -1.37 -22.24
C ALA A 190 -20.61 -0.48 -21.91
N LEU A 191 -20.82 0.83 -21.80
CA LEU A 191 -19.76 1.78 -21.42
C LEU A 191 -19.27 1.56 -19.97
N LEU A 192 -20.15 1.18 -19.05
CA LEU A 192 -19.78 0.87 -17.66
C LEU A 192 -18.87 -0.36 -17.59
N LEU A 193 -19.20 -1.43 -18.31
CA LEU A 193 -18.38 -2.64 -18.35
C LEU A 193 -17.00 -2.36 -18.97
N LEU A 194 -16.96 -1.65 -20.08
CA LEU A 194 -15.71 -1.22 -20.72
C LEU A 194 -14.92 -0.26 -19.84
N GLY A 195 -15.59 0.67 -19.18
CA GLY A 195 -15.00 1.63 -18.26
C GLY A 195 -14.38 0.94 -17.02
N LEU A 196 -15.07 -0.03 -16.43
CA LEU A 196 -14.52 -0.84 -15.32
C LEU A 196 -13.29 -1.61 -15.75
N LEU A 197 -13.31 -2.26 -16.91
CA LEU A 197 -12.14 -2.95 -17.44
C LEU A 197 -10.97 -1.98 -17.67
N ALA A 198 -11.24 -0.85 -18.33
CA ALA A 198 -10.23 0.18 -18.58
C ALA A 198 -9.67 0.76 -17.28
N LEU A 199 -10.53 0.98 -16.26
CA LEU A 199 -10.11 1.46 -14.94
C LEU A 199 -9.18 0.46 -14.26
N VAL A 200 -9.52 -0.83 -14.23
CA VAL A 200 -8.65 -1.86 -13.65
C VAL A 200 -7.28 -1.89 -14.33
N LEU A 201 -7.25 -1.88 -15.66
CA LEU A 201 -6.00 -1.87 -16.43
C LEU A 201 -5.17 -0.61 -16.15
N LEU A 202 -5.81 0.55 -16.07
CA LEU A 202 -5.16 1.83 -15.74
C LEU A 202 -4.59 1.81 -14.31
N LEU A 203 -5.36 1.33 -13.33
CA LEU A 203 -4.92 1.24 -11.94
C LEU A 203 -3.72 0.31 -11.80
N VAL A 204 -3.75 -0.86 -12.43
CA VAL A 204 -2.62 -1.80 -12.46
C VAL A 204 -1.41 -1.14 -13.11
N TYR A 205 -1.58 -0.46 -14.22
CA TYR A 205 -0.50 0.22 -14.93
C TYR A 205 0.13 1.33 -14.08
N VAL A 206 -0.69 2.26 -13.58
CA VAL A 206 -0.23 3.41 -12.79
C VAL A 206 0.39 2.97 -11.47
N SER A 207 -0.25 2.06 -10.74
CA SER A 207 0.26 1.55 -9.46
C SER A 207 1.62 0.84 -9.62
N THR A 208 1.83 0.12 -10.72
CA THR A 208 3.11 -0.53 -11.01
C THR A 208 4.17 0.50 -11.42
N LYS A 209 3.83 1.49 -12.24
CA LYS A 209 4.75 2.55 -12.69
C LYS A 209 5.23 3.44 -11.55
N TRP A 210 4.38 3.70 -10.56
CA TRP A 210 4.69 4.56 -9.41
C TRP A 210 5.04 3.78 -8.14
N ALA A 211 5.13 2.48 -8.21
CA ALA A 211 5.44 1.60 -7.07
C ALA A 211 6.73 1.98 -6.34
N LEU A 212 7.74 2.41 -7.09
CA LEU A 212 9.06 2.74 -6.57
C LEU A 212 9.23 4.23 -6.20
N ALA A 213 8.14 5.03 -6.28
CA ALA A 213 8.22 6.47 -6.02
C ALA A 213 8.60 6.77 -4.56
N THR A 214 7.96 6.10 -3.59
CA THR A 214 8.24 6.31 -2.16
C THR A 214 9.68 5.97 -1.78
N PRO A 215 10.24 4.80 -2.11
CA PRO A 215 11.66 4.51 -1.88
C PRO A 215 12.59 5.52 -2.58
N ALA A 216 12.27 5.93 -3.82
CA ALA A 216 13.07 6.91 -4.54
C ALA A 216 13.08 8.29 -3.85
N ILE A 217 11.90 8.77 -3.38
CA ILE A 217 11.79 10.05 -2.64
C ILE A 217 12.65 10.02 -1.37
N VAL A 218 12.60 8.92 -0.62
CA VAL A 218 13.27 8.83 0.68
C VAL A 218 14.77 8.60 0.52
N LEU A 219 15.18 7.64 -0.31
CA LEU A 219 16.60 7.26 -0.45
C LEU A 219 17.40 8.25 -1.31
N GLU A 220 16.82 8.75 -2.40
CA GLU A 220 17.50 9.73 -3.27
C GLU A 220 17.17 11.19 -2.90
N ARG A 221 16.37 11.42 -1.84
CA ARG A 221 15.96 12.75 -1.36
C ARG A 221 15.29 13.62 -2.43
N LEU A 222 14.45 12.99 -3.26
CA LEU A 222 13.74 13.67 -4.36
C LEU A 222 12.47 14.39 -3.87
N GLY A 223 12.00 15.36 -4.66
CA GLY A 223 10.67 15.93 -4.51
C GLY A 223 9.59 15.05 -5.15
N VAL A 224 8.31 15.48 -5.09
CA VAL A 224 7.14 14.75 -5.61
C VAL A 224 7.33 14.32 -7.07
N VAL A 225 7.49 15.31 -7.96
CA VAL A 225 7.63 15.06 -9.41
C VAL A 225 8.90 14.27 -9.72
N GLY A 226 10.00 14.57 -9.00
CA GLY A 226 11.28 13.85 -9.14
C GLY A 226 11.12 12.38 -8.81
N GLY A 227 10.46 12.04 -7.71
CA GLY A 227 10.21 10.66 -7.28
C GLY A 227 9.32 9.88 -8.23
N LEU A 228 8.20 10.46 -8.67
CA LEU A 228 7.29 9.87 -9.66
C LEU A 228 7.99 9.63 -11.01
N ARG A 229 8.73 10.64 -11.51
CA ARG A 229 9.51 10.53 -12.75
C ARG A 229 10.63 9.50 -12.62
N ARG A 230 11.29 9.43 -11.47
CA ARG A 230 12.33 8.43 -11.18
C ARG A 230 11.77 7.02 -11.22
N SER A 231 10.66 6.77 -10.51
CA SER A 231 9.94 5.50 -10.53
C SER A 231 9.52 5.12 -11.95
N TRP A 232 8.92 6.07 -12.68
CA TRP A 232 8.51 5.84 -14.06
C TRP A 232 9.68 5.38 -14.95
N ARG A 233 10.83 6.07 -14.88
CA ARG A 233 12.02 5.69 -15.65
C ARG A 233 12.59 4.33 -15.25
N LEU A 234 12.62 4.01 -13.95
CA LEU A 234 13.07 2.71 -13.47
C LEU A 234 12.19 1.55 -13.95
N VAL A 235 10.92 1.81 -14.23
CA VAL A 235 9.95 0.80 -14.70
C VAL A 235 9.68 0.89 -16.22
N ALA A 236 10.28 1.85 -16.96
CA ALA A 236 9.88 2.22 -18.32
C ALA A 236 10.38 1.31 -19.44
N GLU A 237 11.49 0.56 -19.27
CA GLU A 237 12.10 -0.17 -20.39
C GLU A 237 12.62 -1.57 -20.00
N PRO A 238 12.61 -2.49 -20.97
CA PRO A 238 11.56 -2.75 -21.96
C PRO A 238 10.33 -3.33 -21.26
N ILE A 239 9.15 -3.01 -21.73
CA ILE A 239 7.84 -3.38 -21.15
C ILE A 239 7.76 -4.85 -20.68
N ARG A 240 8.48 -5.75 -21.34
CA ARG A 240 8.41 -7.20 -21.10
C ARG A 240 9.14 -7.74 -19.87
N SER A 241 10.15 -7.08 -19.33
CA SER A 241 10.94 -7.69 -18.23
C SER A 241 10.75 -6.99 -16.87
N ALA A 242 10.95 -5.67 -16.80
CA ALA A 242 10.93 -4.97 -15.52
C ALA A 242 9.50 -4.72 -15.01
N PHE A 243 8.58 -4.29 -15.88
CA PHE A 243 7.18 -4.04 -15.51
C PHE A 243 6.49 -5.32 -15.01
N TRP A 244 6.52 -6.40 -15.79
CA TRP A 244 5.84 -7.65 -15.43
C TRP A 244 6.46 -8.32 -14.21
N ARG A 245 7.78 -8.21 -14.05
CA ARG A 245 8.45 -8.71 -12.85
C ARG A 245 8.00 -7.93 -11.60
N LEU A 246 8.01 -6.61 -11.66
CA LEU A 246 7.57 -5.76 -10.56
C LEU A 246 6.09 -6.00 -10.23
N PHE A 247 5.24 -6.00 -11.26
CA PHE A 247 3.82 -6.31 -11.12
C PHE A 247 3.59 -7.69 -10.51
N GLY A 248 4.24 -8.75 -11.04
CA GLY A 248 4.08 -10.11 -10.55
C GLY A 248 4.51 -10.29 -9.09
N ILE A 249 5.64 -9.70 -8.70
CA ILE A 249 6.10 -9.77 -7.30
C ILE A 249 5.14 -9.01 -6.38
N ARG A 250 4.69 -7.83 -6.77
CA ARG A 250 3.73 -7.05 -5.97
C ARG A 250 2.37 -7.75 -5.88
N LEU A 251 1.89 -8.32 -6.99
CA LEU A 251 0.65 -9.10 -6.99
C LEU A 251 0.77 -10.31 -6.06
N LEU A 252 1.85 -11.08 -6.15
CA LEU A 252 2.09 -12.20 -5.26
C LEU A 252 2.16 -11.74 -3.79
N THR A 253 2.88 -10.65 -3.53
CA THR A 253 2.97 -10.07 -2.18
C THR A 253 1.60 -9.65 -1.66
N SER A 254 0.79 -8.97 -2.49
CA SER A 254 -0.55 -8.54 -2.07
C SER A 254 -1.50 -9.72 -1.82
N ILE A 255 -1.38 -10.81 -2.57
CA ILE A 255 -2.14 -12.03 -2.31
C ILE A 255 -1.72 -12.66 -0.98
N ILE A 256 -0.42 -12.87 -0.76
CA ILE A 256 0.09 -13.47 0.49
C ILE A 256 -0.32 -12.63 1.70
N VAL A 257 -0.11 -11.32 1.61
CA VAL A 257 -0.43 -10.38 2.69
C VAL A 257 -1.94 -10.25 2.87
N GLY A 258 -2.72 -10.23 1.78
CA GLY A 258 -4.17 -10.18 1.82
C GLY A 258 -4.77 -11.41 2.49
N VAL A 259 -4.28 -12.60 2.16
CA VAL A 259 -4.70 -13.85 2.84
C VAL A 259 -4.31 -13.81 4.31
N ALA A 260 -3.08 -13.44 4.65
CA ALA A 260 -2.65 -13.32 6.05
C ALA A 260 -3.48 -12.28 6.82
N ALA A 261 -3.75 -11.13 6.21
CA ALA A 261 -4.60 -10.09 6.79
C ALA A 261 -6.04 -10.55 7.00
N SER A 262 -6.64 -11.26 6.02
CA SER A 262 -8.02 -11.75 6.12
C SER A 262 -8.18 -12.81 7.21
N VAL A 263 -7.20 -13.70 7.39
CA VAL A 263 -7.20 -14.68 8.48
C VAL A 263 -7.24 -14.01 9.87
N ILE A 264 -6.61 -12.84 10.00
CA ILE A 264 -6.62 -12.07 11.25
C ILE A 264 -7.87 -11.17 11.33
N ALA A 265 -8.20 -10.48 10.24
CA ALA A 265 -9.28 -9.49 10.21
C ALA A 265 -10.67 -10.13 10.33
N PHE A 266 -10.89 -11.29 9.72
CA PHE A 266 -12.21 -11.93 9.70
C PHE A 266 -12.72 -12.28 11.11
N PRO A 267 -11.97 -12.98 11.98
CA PRO A 267 -12.41 -13.24 13.34
C PRO A 267 -12.66 -11.96 14.16
N ILE A 268 -11.79 -10.96 14.01
CA ILE A 268 -11.94 -9.68 14.72
C ILE A 268 -13.22 -8.98 14.28
N SER A 269 -13.44 -8.84 12.98
CA SER A 269 -14.62 -8.17 12.43
C SER A 269 -15.91 -8.94 12.79
N PHE A 270 -15.85 -10.28 12.78
CA PHE A 270 -16.99 -11.12 13.17
C PHE A 270 -17.37 -10.93 14.64
N VAL A 271 -16.37 -10.97 15.55
CA VAL A 271 -16.63 -10.80 16.99
C VAL A 271 -17.13 -9.39 17.29
N VAL A 272 -16.50 -8.35 16.73
CA VAL A 272 -16.93 -6.97 16.92
C VAL A 272 -18.33 -6.75 16.36
N GLY A 273 -18.60 -7.23 15.14
CA GLY A 273 -19.91 -7.13 14.51
C GLY A 273 -21.00 -7.86 15.31
N PHE A 274 -20.72 -9.08 15.78
CA PHE A 274 -21.65 -9.86 16.60
C PHE A 274 -21.96 -9.17 17.95
N VAL A 275 -20.93 -8.68 18.64
CA VAL A 275 -21.12 -7.98 19.93
C VAL A 275 -21.95 -6.71 19.75
N LEU A 276 -21.64 -5.91 18.74
CA LEU A 276 -22.36 -4.67 18.48
C LEU A 276 -23.81 -4.93 18.02
N ALA A 277 -24.04 -5.95 17.19
CA ALA A 277 -25.40 -6.35 16.81
C ALA A 277 -26.22 -6.84 18.02
N ALA A 278 -25.60 -7.59 18.93
CA ALA A 278 -26.25 -8.03 20.15
C ALA A 278 -26.61 -6.86 21.11
N ILE A 279 -25.82 -5.79 21.10
CA ILE A 279 -26.08 -4.58 21.91
C ILE A 279 -27.16 -3.70 21.25
N ALA A 280 -27.17 -3.59 19.92
CA ALA A 280 -28.12 -2.74 19.17
C ALA A 280 -29.56 -3.27 19.20
N GLY A 281 -29.77 -4.57 19.37
CA GLY A 281 -31.10 -5.19 19.37
C GLY A 281 -31.80 -5.15 18.01
N ASP A 282 -33.15 -5.44 17.99
CA ASP A 282 -33.94 -5.60 16.76
C ASP A 282 -34.33 -4.28 16.05
N GLY A 283 -33.91 -3.11 16.55
CA GLY A 283 -34.30 -1.79 16.04
C GLY A 283 -33.17 -1.02 15.31
N GLY A 284 -32.15 -1.72 14.79
CA GLY A 284 -30.99 -1.09 14.20
C GLY A 284 -31.27 -0.23 12.96
N THR A 285 -30.57 0.90 12.83
CA THR A 285 -30.64 1.83 11.71
C THR A 285 -29.47 1.58 10.72
N ALA A 286 -29.53 2.18 9.53
CA ALA A 286 -28.39 2.16 8.60
C ALA A 286 -27.13 2.79 9.23
N GLY A 287 -27.30 3.82 10.07
CA GLY A 287 -26.22 4.44 10.82
C GLY A 287 -25.52 3.46 11.76
N ASP A 288 -26.27 2.60 12.44
CA ASP A 288 -25.70 1.55 13.30
C ASP A 288 -24.89 0.54 12.52
N LEU A 289 -25.35 0.15 11.32
CA LEU A 289 -24.59 -0.74 10.43
C LEU A 289 -23.31 -0.10 9.95
N PHE A 290 -23.35 1.17 9.49
CA PHE A 290 -22.17 1.88 9.04
C PHE A 290 -21.17 2.12 10.18
N ALA A 291 -21.65 2.48 11.36
CA ALA A 291 -20.81 2.66 12.54
C ALA A 291 -20.17 1.35 12.99
N THR A 292 -20.93 0.26 13.03
CA THR A 292 -20.44 -1.09 13.35
C THR A 292 -19.36 -1.52 12.36
N GLN A 293 -19.58 -1.32 11.08
CA GLN A 293 -18.62 -1.68 10.04
C GLN A 293 -17.37 -0.79 10.10
N ALA A 294 -17.51 0.50 10.35
CA ALA A 294 -16.38 1.42 10.51
C ALA A 294 -15.51 1.02 11.71
N LEU A 295 -16.13 0.70 12.85
CA LEU A 295 -15.44 0.27 14.05
C LEU A 295 -14.75 -1.09 13.86
N ALA A 296 -15.45 -2.07 13.29
CA ALA A 296 -14.92 -3.41 13.03
C ALA A 296 -13.71 -3.34 12.07
N SER A 297 -13.84 -2.61 10.97
CA SER A 297 -12.75 -2.43 10.00
C SER A 297 -11.57 -1.66 10.59
N GLY A 298 -11.82 -0.66 11.43
CA GLY A 298 -10.78 0.08 12.12
C GLY A 298 -9.99 -0.78 13.10
N ILE A 299 -10.65 -1.54 13.97
CA ILE A 299 -9.99 -2.45 14.92
C ILE A 299 -9.22 -3.55 14.18
N ALA A 300 -9.82 -4.18 13.19
CA ALA A 300 -9.14 -5.17 12.35
C ALA A 300 -7.92 -4.56 11.64
N GLY A 301 -8.07 -3.34 11.12
CA GLY A 301 -7.00 -2.58 10.46
C GLY A 301 -5.83 -2.23 11.40
N LEU A 302 -6.09 -1.91 12.67
CA LEU A 302 -5.03 -1.67 13.66
C LEU A 302 -4.12 -2.89 13.82
N VAL A 303 -4.70 -4.08 13.97
CA VAL A 303 -3.95 -5.32 14.16
C VAL A 303 -3.26 -5.76 12.86
N THR A 304 -4.01 -5.83 11.77
CA THR A 304 -3.48 -6.29 10.48
C THR A 304 -2.46 -5.32 9.92
N GLY A 305 -2.70 -4.01 10.00
CA GLY A 305 -1.80 -2.96 9.51
C GLY A 305 -0.44 -3.00 10.20
N ALA A 306 -0.40 -3.12 11.52
CA ALA A 306 0.84 -3.20 12.27
C ALA A 306 1.69 -4.44 11.88
N LEU A 307 1.05 -5.55 11.53
CA LEU A 307 1.73 -6.81 11.20
C LEU A 307 2.10 -6.93 9.72
N THR A 308 1.23 -6.49 8.82
CA THR A 308 1.39 -6.75 7.38
C THR A 308 2.07 -5.61 6.62
N THR A 309 1.88 -4.35 7.04
CA THR A 309 2.45 -3.19 6.34
C THR A 309 4.00 -3.20 6.34
N PRO A 310 4.70 -3.63 7.42
CA PRO A 310 6.15 -3.76 7.37
C PRO A 310 6.65 -4.69 6.28
N PHE A 311 5.90 -5.74 6.00
CA PHE A 311 6.26 -6.71 4.97
C PHE A 311 6.10 -6.13 3.55
N THR A 312 4.96 -5.53 3.26
CA THR A 312 4.70 -4.92 1.94
C THR A 312 5.66 -3.78 1.62
N ALA A 313 5.85 -2.88 2.57
CA ALA A 313 6.76 -1.74 2.41
C ALA A 313 8.23 -2.18 2.32
N GLY A 314 8.61 -3.24 3.05
CA GLY A 314 9.94 -3.86 2.94
C GLY A 314 10.19 -4.47 1.55
N VAL A 315 9.18 -5.15 0.98
CA VAL A 315 9.24 -5.69 -0.39
C VAL A 315 9.40 -4.56 -1.40
N ASP A 316 8.61 -3.49 -1.32
CA ASP A 316 8.71 -2.35 -2.25
C ASP A 316 10.08 -1.65 -2.17
N ALA A 317 10.65 -1.51 -0.96
CA ALA A 317 12.00 -0.98 -0.77
C ALA A 317 13.09 -1.88 -1.39
N LEU A 318 12.98 -3.20 -1.23
CA LEU A 318 13.93 -4.14 -1.84
C LEU A 318 13.75 -4.27 -3.34
N LEU A 319 12.53 -4.16 -3.86
CA LEU A 319 12.26 -4.09 -5.30
C LEU A 319 12.92 -2.85 -5.93
N TYR A 320 12.93 -1.73 -5.21
CA TYR A 320 13.66 -0.54 -5.63
C TYR A 320 15.18 -0.81 -5.74
N VAL A 321 15.77 -1.42 -4.71
CA VAL A 321 17.19 -1.79 -4.70
C VAL A 321 17.50 -2.78 -5.83
N ASP A 322 16.72 -3.85 -5.98
CA ASP A 322 16.87 -4.86 -7.04
C ASP A 322 16.75 -4.25 -8.46
N THR A 323 15.80 -3.32 -8.65
CA THR A 323 15.64 -2.64 -9.93
C THR A 323 16.86 -1.79 -10.26
N ARG A 324 17.46 -1.12 -9.26
CA ARG A 324 18.69 -0.35 -9.43
C ARG A 324 19.91 -1.25 -9.68
N ILE A 325 20.03 -2.39 -8.99
CA ILE A 325 21.05 -3.39 -9.26
C ILE A 325 21.00 -3.80 -10.74
N ARG A 326 19.84 -4.14 -11.23
CA ARG A 326 19.65 -4.64 -12.61
C ARG A 326 19.84 -3.57 -13.69
N ARG A 327 19.59 -2.30 -13.38
CA ARG A 327 19.58 -1.23 -14.38
C ARG A 327 20.76 -0.28 -14.29
N GLU A 328 21.25 -0.07 -13.11
CA GLU A 328 22.26 0.96 -12.82
C GLU A 328 23.56 0.38 -12.28
N GLY A 329 23.64 -0.97 -12.13
CA GLY A 329 24.84 -1.58 -11.54
C GLY A 329 25.09 -1.16 -10.09
N LEU A 330 24.00 -0.98 -9.30
CA LEU A 330 24.12 -0.57 -7.90
C LEU A 330 24.96 -1.54 -7.05
N ASP A 331 25.01 -2.81 -7.42
CA ASP A 331 25.84 -3.83 -6.81
C ASP A 331 27.34 -3.45 -6.82
N VAL A 332 27.83 -2.92 -7.94
CA VAL A 332 29.23 -2.44 -8.06
C VAL A 332 29.49 -1.28 -7.08
N GLN A 333 28.57 -0.31 -7.00
CA GLN A 333 28.67 0.80 -6.05
C GLN A 333 28.67 0.32 -4.60
N LEU A 334 27.82 -0.65 -4.27
CA LEU A 334 27.73 -1.21 -2.93
C LEU A 334 29.01 -1.97 -2.54
N VAL A 335 29.64 -2.70 -3.47
CA VAL A 335 30.94 -3.34 -3.25
C VAL A 335 32.02 -2.27 -2.99
N GLN A 336 32.12 -1.25 -3.83
CA GLN A 336 33.06 -0.17 -3.69
C GLN A 336 32.87 0.59 -2.36
N THR A 337 31.62 0.84 -1.98
CA THR A 337 31.29 1.47 -0.69
C THR A 337 31.73 0.60 0.48
N ALA A 338 31.47 -0.71 0.41
CA ALA A 338 31.86 -1.65 1.47
C ALA A 338 33.42 -1.77 1.59
N GLN A 339 34.13 -1.54 0.50
CA GLN A 339 35.61 -1.49 0.47
C GLN A 339 36.17 -0.11 0.85
N GLY A 340 35.31 0.89 1.10
CA GLY A 340 35.74 2.27 1.37
C GLY A 340 36.20 3.04 0.15
N ALA A 341 36.02 2.51 -1.07
CA ALA A 341 36.49 3.12 -2.32
C ALA A 341 35.48 4.12 -2.93
N ALA A 342 34.23 4.10 -2.51
CA ALA A 342 33.19 5.01 -2.99
C ALA A 342 32.26 5.47 -1.86
N PRO A 343 31.67 6.68 -1.97
CA PRO A 343 30.64 7.10 -1.02
C PRO A 343 29.38 6.22 -1.14
N PRO A 344 28.59 6.12 -0.05
CA PRO A 344 27.36 5.34 -0.07
C PRO A 344 26.37 5.89 -1.11
N PRO A 345 25.61 5.01 -1.80
CA PRO A 345 24.68 5.39 -2.89
C PRO A 345 23.46 6.21 -2.43
N TRP A 346 23.24 6.29 -1.14
CA TRP A 346 22.28 7.19 -0.48
C TRP A 346 22.85 7.70 0.84
N PRO A 347 22.35 8.84 1.34
CA PRO A 347 22.90 9.46 2.54
C PRO A 347 22.80 8.54 3.76
N LEU A 348 23.91 8.39 4.46
CA LEU A 348 23.93 7.75 5.76
C LEU A 348 23.16 8.63 6.76
N THR A 349 22.39 7.99 7.64
CA THR A 349 21.91 8.67 8.85
C THR A 349 23.12 8.99 9.71
N ARG A 350 23.29 10.24 10.10
CA ARG A 350 24.30 10.61 11.10
C ARG A 350 23.84 10.09 12.44
N PRO A 351 24.74 9.54 13.25
CA PRO A 351 24.42 9.11 14.62
C PRO A 351 23.91 10.26 15.48
#